data_458c0ef932d5c38ee3817f8e2cdfa17f
#
_entry.id   458c0ef932d5c38ee3817f8e2cdfa17f
#
_cell.length_a   1.000
_cell.length_b   1.000
_cell.length_c   1.000
_cell.angle_alpha   90.00
_cell.angle_beta   90.00
_cell.angle_gamma   90.00
#
_symmetry.space_group_name_H-M   'P 1'
#
loop_
_entity.id
_entity.type
_entity.pdbx_description
1 polymer ?
#
loop_
_entity_poly.entity_id
_entity_poly.type
_entity_poly.pdbx_seq_one_letter_code
_entity_poly.pdbx_strand_id
1 'polypeptide(L)'
;MLVLALVWGSVSCLAEADPAQSDPSAAGNKYTLEQVVIVSRHNLRAPLASNGSVPSELTPHSWINWTAKSSELTQKGGVEETSMGQYFRKWLDAEGLIPENSIPEEGEVRFSARDKQRCRATARYFASGMLPLADIEVEYPGDAKGTTDFMKPVLHFYSDAYAADATAQVASLGGEAGFDGLAEQTRDVIRLIMDTVDMQDSEIYQSGKYGDLLKDGSGYKMEADKEPDTTGAIKTASQVADALLLQYYEEPDAVKAAFGHELTDEDWAAIGGFVSTALEIRHGAPLVAVNIAHPLLQELEKELKNEKRKFSFFCAHDVTVLGTLSALGAELVALPDSIETKTPVGVKLMFERRCDRDGQAWYRVSMVYRSTDQIRSNEILTPDNPPRKVDLTFEGVETNGDGLISEADFFALLDRAIGAFDTLEAAYAPADAA
;
A
#
# COMPACT_ATOMS: atom_id res chain seq x y z
N MET A 1 -7.26 -30.11 -6.65
CA MET A 1 -7.14 -29.69 -8.05
C MET A 1 -8.39 -28.87 -8.37
N LEU A 2 -8.30 -27.57 -8.22
CA LEU A 2 -9.33 -26.63 -8.70
C LEU A 2 -8.63 -25.66 -9.63
N VAL A 3 -8.95 -25.78 -10.90
CA VAL A 3 -8.46 -24.92 -11.97
C VAL A 3 -9.36 -23.68 -11.98
N LEU A 4 -8.85 -22.53 -11.61
CA LEU A 4 -9.52 -21.25 -11.88
C LEU A 4 -9.13 -20.80 -13.29
N ALA A 5 -10.05 -20.99 -14.24
CA ALA A 5 -9.94 -20.44 -15.58
C ALA A 5 -10.33 -18.95 -15.55
N LEU A 6 -9.38 -18.06 -15.77
CA LEU A 6 -9.64 -16.66 -16.11
C LEU A 6 -10.14 -16.57 -17.55
N VAL A 7 -11.43 -16.36 -17.72
CA VAL A 7 -12.05 -16.11 -19.02
C VAL A 7 -12.01 -14.58 -19.26
N TRP A 8 -11.27 -14.17 -20.27
CA TRP A 8 -11.38 -12.85 -20.88
C TRP A 8 -12.67 -12.82 -21.72
N GLY A 9 -13.68 -12.14 -21.19
CA GLY A 9 -14.94 -11.89 -21.87
C GLY A 9 -14.98 -10.46 -22.37
N SER A 10 -15.22 -10.32 -23.64
CA SER A 10 -15.45 -9.10 -24.42
C SER A 10 -16.42 -8.14 -23.73
N VAL A 11 -16.03 -6.85 -23.73
CA VAL A 11 -16.83 -5.70 -23.31
C VAL A 11 -18.16 -5.69 -24.04
N SER A 12 -19.25 -5.82 -23.27
CA SER A 12 -20.59 -5.41 -23.69
C SER A 12 -21.06 -4.37 -22.66
N CYS A 13 -21.29 -3.17 -23.16
CA CYS A 13 -22.00 -2.09 -22.44
C CYS A 13 -23.26 -2.64 -21.78
N LEU A 14 -23.31 -2.62 -20.47
CA LEU A 14 -24.54 -2.64 -19.70
C LEU A 14 -24.45 -1.56 -18.61
N ALA A 15 -25.56 -0.85 -18.53
CA ALA A 15 -25.82 0.35 -17.77
C ALA A 15 -25.34 0.30 -16.31
N GLU A 16 -24.92 1.49 -15.87
CA GLU A 16 -24.68 1.95 -14.52
C GLU A 16 -25.62 1.32 -13.49
N ALA A 17 -25.04 0.59 -12.55
CA ALA A 17 -25.57 0.54 -11.20
C ALA A 17 -24.55 1.32 -10.35
N ASP A 18 -24.94 2.53 -9.98
CA ASP A 18 -24.27 3.39 -9.01
C ASP A 18 -24.04 2.56 -7.73
N PRO A 19 -22.78 2.30 -7.28
CA PRO A 19 -22.59 1.73 -5.96
C PRO A 19 -23.02 2.81 -4.98
N ALA A 20 -24.17 2.63 -4.36
CA ALA A 20 -24.72 3.52 -3.37
C ALA A 20 -23.60 3.90 -2.38
N GLN A 21 -23.17 5.16 -2.41
CA GLN A 21 -22.42 5.79 -1.34
C GLN A 21 -23.32 5.61 -0.09
N SER A 22 -22.92 4.71 0.80
CA SER A 22 -23.58 4.60 2.09
C SER A 22 -23.33 5.90 2.82
N ASP A 23 -24.38 6.71 2.98
CA ASP A 23 -24.37 7.92 3.79
C ASP A 23 -23.91 7.56 5.22
N PRO A 24 -22.74 8.04 5.69
CA PRO A 24 -22.27 7.76 7.05
C PRO A 24 -23.26 8.24 8.12
N SER A 25 -24.13 9.21 7.80
CA SER A 25 -25.09 9.78 8.75
C SER A 25 -26.31 8.87 9.00
N ALA A 26 -26.62 7.92 8.13
CA ALA A 26 -27.75 7.01 8.31
C ALA A 26 -27.43 5.81 9.24
N ALA A 27 -26.15 5.42 9.41
CA ALA A 27 -25.70 4.41 10.37
C ALA A 27 -25.55 4.97 11.81
N GLY A 28 -25.69 6.26 11.99
CA GLY A 28 -25.30 7.06 13.15
C GLY A 28 -25.91 6.71 14.51
N ASN A 29 -26.66 5.65 14.68
CA ASN A 29 -27.22 5.25 15.98
C ASN A 29 -27.17 3.74 16.28
N LYS A 30 -26.65 2.90 15.38
CA LYS A 30 -26.61 1.45 15.57
C LYS A 30 -25.32 0.97 16.23
N TYR A 31 -24.20 1.61 15.90
CA TYR A 31 -22.87 1.30 16.41
C TYR A 31 -22.14 2.58 16.85
N THR A 32 -21.41 2.49 17.95
CA THR A 32 -20.49 3.54 18.43
C THR A 32 -19.07 3.18 18.03
N LEU A 33 -18.32 4.11 17.44
CA LEU A 33 -16.89 3.94 17.15
C LEU A 33 -16.08 4.04 18.45
N GLU A 34 -15.25 3.04 18.75
CA GLU A 34 -14.48 2.99 20.00
C GLU A 34 -12.97 3.06 19.76
N GLN A 35 -12.49 2.57 18.61
CA GLN A 35 -11.07 2.57 18.30
C GLN A 35 -10.86 2.61 16.78
N VAL A 36 -9.78 3.29 16.37
CA VAL A 36 -9.27 3.27 14.99
C VAL A 36 -7.77 2.97 15.01
N VAL A 37 -7.36 1.96 14.26
CA VAL A 37 -5.94 1.66 14.01
C VAL A 37 -5.67 1.74 12.52
N ILE A 38 -4.61 2.46 12.12
CA ILE A 38 -4.26 2.70 10.72
C ILE A 38 -2.85 2.19 10.43
N VAL A 39 -2.71 1.42 9.35
CA VAL A 39 -1.43 1.17 8.67
C VAL A 39 -1.42 1.98 7.39
N SER A 40 -0.53 2.96 7.31
CA SER A 40 -0.47 3.94 6.21
C SER A 40 0.75 3.72 5.32
N ARG A 41 0.56 3.78 4.00
CA ARG A 41 1.66 4.10 3.08
C ARG A 41 2.00 5.58 3.23
N HIS A 42 3.30 5.95 3.17
CA HIS A 42 3.69 7.37 3.11
C HIS A 42 3.05 8.05 1.89
N ASN A 43 2.92 9.38 1.95
CA ASN A 43 2.37 10.19 0.87
C ASN A 43 3.44 10.49 -0.22
N LEU A 44 3.12 11.36 -1.20
CA LEU A 44 3.95 11.71 -2.36
C LEU A 44 5.39 12.05 -1.95
N ARG A 45 6.33 11.45 -2.64
CA ARG A 45 7.77 11.63 -2.46
C ARG A 45 8.48 11.93 -3.78
N ALA A 46 9.64 12.54 -3.70
CA ALA A 46 10.56 12.51 -4.82
C ALA A 46 10.98 11.06 -5.11
N PRO A 47 11.21 10.65 -6.36
CA PRO A 47 11.64 9.31 -6.72
C PRO A 47 12.85 8.84 -5.91
N LEU A 48 13.01 7.52 -5.76
CA LEU A 48 14.21 6.93 -5.17
C LEU A 48 15.47 7.20 -6.01
N ALA A 49 15.27 7.75 -7.17
CA ALA A 49 16.26 8.15 -8.13
C ALA A 49 17.06 9.38 -7.65
N SER A 50 18.26 9.16 -7.16
CA SER A 50 19.30 10.20 -7.16
C SER A 50 20.00 10.24 -8.55
N ASN A 51 20.75 11.31 -8.83
CA ASN A 51 21.60 11.37 -10.02
C ASN A 51 22.45 10.09 -10.15
N GLY A 52 22.42 9.46 -11.33
CA GLY A 52 23.05 8.16 -11.57
C GLY A 52 22.19 6.95 -11.21
N SER A 53 20.90 7.15 -10.93
CA SER A 53 19.95 6.05 -10.76
C SER A 53 19.37 5.56 -12.08
N VAL A 54 18.89 4.33 -12.09
CA VAL A 54 18.29 3.70 -13.28
C VAL A 54 17.24 4.58 -13.97
N PRO A 55 16.23 5.17 -13.30
CA PRO A 55 15.26 6.02 -14.00
C PRO A 55 15.83 7.28 -14.65
N SER A 56 16.88 7.89 -14.08
CA SER A 56 17.49 9.08 -14.67
C SER A 56 18.45 8.77 -15.80
N GLU A 57 18.98 7.55 -15.88
CA GLU A 57 19.88 7.10 -16.94
C GLU A 57 19.12 6.54 -18.16
N LEU A 58 17.90 6.01 -17.95
CA LEU A 58 17.08 5.33 -18.96
C LEU A 58 16.16 6.28 -19.76
N THR A 59 16.37 7.58 -19.70
CA THR A 59 15.65 8.57 -20.50
C THR A 59 16.60 9.64 -21.00
N PRO A 60 16.43 10.18 -22.23
CA PRO A 60 17.16 11.36 -22.68
C PRO A 60 16.61 12.65 -22.05
N HIS A 61 15.46 12.59 -21.38
CA HIS A 61 14.76 13.72 -20.80
C HIS A 61 15.21 14.05 -19.37
N SER A 62 14.93 15.27 -18.96
CA SER A 62 15.09 15.69 -17.57
C SER A 62 13.74 15.54 -16.84
N TRP A 63 13.76 14.86 -15.68
CA TRP A 63 12.63 14.84 -14.77
C TRP A 63 12.31 16.24 -14.23
N ILE A 64 11.09 16.45 -13.74
CA ILE A 64 10.70 17.73 -13.10
C ILE A 64 11.63 18.09 -11.94
N ASN A 65 11.64 19.37 -11.57
CA ASN A 65 12.33 19.83 -10.36
C ASN A 65 11.48 19.47 -9.13
N TRP A 66 11.89 18.44 -8.43
CA TRP A 66 11.22 17.98 -7.22
C TRP A 66 11.35 19.00 -6.08
N THR A 67 10.28 19.17 -5.28
CA THR A 67 10.27 20.05 -4.11
C THR A 67 10.97 19.45 -2.89
N ALA A 68 11.48 18.21 -3.00
CA ALA A 68 12.20 17.49 -1.96
C ALA A 68 13.43 16.78 -2.54
N LYS A 69 14.34 16.36 -1.65
CA LYS A 69 15.46 15.51 -2.04
C LYS A 69 14.95 14.12 -2.42
N SER A 70 15.79 13.37 -3.18
CA SER A 70 15.51 11.98 -3.51
C SER A 70 14.97 11.19 -2.30
N SER A 71 13.89 10.45 -2.50
CA SER A 71 13.20 9.62 -1.52
C SER A 71 12.48 10.34 -0.36
N GLU A 72 12.56 11.67 -0.26
CA GLU A 72 11.88 12.45 0.76
C GLU A 72 10.47 12.86 0.34
N LEU A 73 9.59 13.06 1.30
CA LEU A 73 8.22 13.54 1.11
C LEU A 73 8.24 14.90 0.43
N THR A 74 7.43 15.08 -0.62
CA THR A 74 7.32 16.37 -1.33
C THR A 74 6.48 17.37 -0.54
N GLN A 75 6.54 18.65 -0.94
CA GLN A 75 5.68 19.69 -0.39
C GLN A 75 4.20 19.34 -0.62
N LYS A 76 3.84 18.88 -1.81
CA LYS A 76 2.47 18.45 -2.15
C LYS A 76 2.03 17.29 -1.26
N GLY A 77 2.86 16.26 -1.09
CA GLY A 77 2.57 15.14 -0.20
C GLY A 77 2.34 15.57 1.26
N GLY A 78 3.06 16.60 1.73
CA GLY A 78 2.83 17.18 3.06
C GLY A 78 1.49 17.91 3.18
N VAL A 79 1.11 18.69 2.17
CA VAL A 79 -0.20 19.38 2.12
C VAL A 79 -1.36 18.38 2.07
N GLU A 80 -1.26 17.37 1.22
CA GLU A 80 -2.27 16.33 1.09
C GLU A 80 -2.47 15.54 2.38
N GLU A 81 -1.37 15.21 3.07
CA GLU A 81 -1.44 14.47 4.31
C GLU A 81 -2.01 15.31 5.46
N THR A 82 -1.69 16.61 5.51
CA THR A 82 -2.32 17.53 6.44
C THR A 82 -3.83 17.63 6.21
N SER A 83 -4.25 17.71 4.95
CA SER A 83 -5.67 17.72 4.57
C SER A 83 -6.37 16.40 4.94
N MET A 84 -5.70 15.26 4.78
CA MET A 84 -6.22 13.96 5.23
C MET A 84 -6.41 13.95 6.76
N GLY A 85 -5.42 14.43 7.51
CA GLY A 85 -5.54 14.58 8.98
C GLY A 85 -6.71 15.50 9.39
N GLN A 86 -6.92 16.60 8.67
CA GLN A 86 -8.05 17.51 8.92
C GLN A 86 -9.41 16.85 8.64
N TYR A 87 -9.49 16.03 7.60
CA TYR A 87 -10.68 15.20 7.35
C TYR A 87 -10.94 14.24 8.51
N PHE A 88 -9.91 13.50 8.95
CA PHE A 88 -10.03 12.58 10.08
C PHE A 88 -10.42 13.28 11.38
N ARG A 89 -9.91 14.49 11.65
CA ARG A 89 -10.32 15.28 12.81
C ARG A 89 -11.84 15.49 12.86
N LYS A 90 -12.43 15.91 11.75
CA LYS A 90 -13.88 16.14 11.64
C LYS A 90 -14.67 14.85 11.69
N TRP A 91 -14.19 13.82 11.02
CA TRP A 91 -14.85 12.52 11.04
C TRP A 91 -14.86 11.89 12.43
N LEU A 92 -13.74 11.92 13.17
CA LEU A 92 -13.65 11.37 14.54
C LEU A 92 -14.51 12.14 15.55
N ASP A 93 -14.66 13.46 15.38
CA ASP A 93 -15.58 14.27 16.16
C ASP A 93 -17.05 13.90 15.88
N ALA A 94 -17.40 13.76 14.62
CA ALA A 94 -18.74 13.33 14.20
C ALA A 94 -19.10 11.92 14.70
N GLU A 95 -18.13 11.00 14.74
CA GLU A 95 -18.30 9.64 15.31
C GLU A 95 -18.25 9.64 16.85
N GLY A 96 -17.92 10.77 17.50
CA GLY A 96 -17.86 10.91 18.96
C GLY A 96 -16.64 10.27 19.62
N LEU A 97 -15.61 9.85 18.85
CA LEU A 97 -14.44 9.17 19.39
C LEU A 97 -13.39 10.14 19.96
N ILE A 98 -13.04 11.17 19.19
CA ILE A 98 -12.10 12.21 19.60
C ILE A 98 -12.70 13.56 19.23
N PRO A 99 -13.08 14.41 20.22
CA PRO A 99 -13.68 15.72 19.96
C PRO A 99 -12.74 16.63 19.18
N GLU A 100 -13.30 17.41 18.27
CA GLU A 100 -12.54 18.41 17.52
C GLU A 100 -11.91 19.42 18.51
N ASN A 101 -10.66 19.78 18.26
CA ASN A 101 -9.89 20.69 19.10
C ASN A 101 -9.63 20.21 20.56
N SER A 102 -9.69 18.92 20.81
CA SER A 102 -9.28 18.30 22.06
C SER A 102 -7.77 18.01 22.09
N ILE A 103 -7.24 17.83 23.30
CA ILE A 103 -5.92 17.24 23.54
C ILE A 103 -6.19 15.85 24.13
N PRO A 104 -5.86 14.75 23.43
CA PRO A 104 -6.05 13.40 23.96
C PRO A 104 -5.27 13.18 25.26
N GLU A 105 -5.80 12.32 26.14
CA GLU A 105 -5.06 11.91 27.33
C GLU A 105 -3.85 11.03 26.94
N GLU A 106 -2.87 10.96 27.86
CA GLU A 106 -1.71 10.11 27.68
C GLU A 106 -2.12 8.65 27.45
N GLY A 107 -1.67 8.06 26.35
CA GLY A 107 -1.97 6.69 25.97
C GLY A 107 -3.24 6.50 25.11
N GLU A 108 -4.07 7.51 24.90
CA GLU A 108 -5.24 7.44 24.01
C GLU A 108 -4.86 7.43 22.53
N VAL A 109 -3.75 8.08 22.15
CA VAL A 109 -3.28 8.14 20.77
C VAL A 109 -1.83 7.66 20.66
N ARG A 110 -1.48 7.09 19.52
CA ARG A 110 -0.11 6.65 19.19
C ARG A 110 0.19 6.91 17.72
N PHE A 111 1.34 7.53 17.48
CA PHE A 111 1.86 7.72 16.12
C PHE A 111 3.23 7.07 16.02
N SER A 112 3.39 6.14 15.10
CA SER A 112 4.66 5.47 14.85
C SER A 112 4.94 5.44 13.35
N ALA A 113 6.21 5.51 12.98
CA ALA A 113 6.62 5.48 11.59
C ALA A 113 7.91 4.70 11.42
N ARG A 114 8.16 4.19 10.24
CA ARG A 114 9.49 3.73 9.86
C ARG A 114 10.52 4.88 9.92
N ASP A 115 11.79 4.53 10.02
CA ASP A 115 12.92 5.47 10.14
C ASP A 115 13.12 6.41 8.94
N LYS A 116 12.43 6.17 7.82
CA LYS A 116 12.55 6.97 6.59
C LYS A 116 11.91 8.35 6.75
N GLN A 117 12.58 9.39 6.23
CA GLN A 117 12.11 10.76 6.31
C GLN A 117 10.64 10.88 5.85
N ARG A 118 10.29 10.30 4.69
CA ARG A 118 8.94 10.34 4.14
C ARG A 118 7.87 9.73 5.05
N CYS A 119 8.18 8.64 5.76
CA CYS A 119 7.24 8.01 6.68
C CYS A 119 7.02 8.87 7.93
N ARG A 120 8.11 9.37 8.54
CA ARG A 120 8.04 10.25 9.70
C ARG A 120 7.36 11.59 9.37
N ALA A 121 7.64 12.14 8.19
CA ALA A 121 7.01 13.37 7.74
C ALA A 121 5.51 13.18 7.48
N THR A 122 5.10 12.11 6.80
CA THR A 122 3.69 11.74 6.61
C THR A 122 2.96 11.66 7.95
N ALA A 123 3.50 10.91 8.92
CA ALA A 123 2.88 10.78 10.24
C ALA A 123 2.76 12.12 10.98
N ARG A 124 3.78 13.00 10.89
CA ARG A 124 3.74 14.34 11.49
C ARG A 124 2.71 15.25 10.83
N TYR A 125 2.63 15.27 9.51
CA TYR A 125 1.65 16.09 8.79
C TYR A 125 0.22 15.63 9.06
N PHE A 126 0.01 14.30 9.08
CA PHE A 126 -1.30 13.75 9.47
C PHE A 126 -1.66 14.16 10.90
N ALA A 127 -0.77 13.94 11.86
CA ALA A 127 -0.98 14.31 13.27
C ALA A 127 -1.28 15.80 13.43
N SER A 128 -0.53 16.67 12.74
CA SER A 128 -0.74 18.12 12.77
C SER A 128 -2.11 18.54 12.21
N GLY A 129 -2.59 17.85 11.18
CA GLY A 129 -3.93 18.07 10.62
C GLY A 129 -5.04 17.56 11.54
N MET A 130 -4.83 16.39 12.15
CA MET A 130 -5.82 15.72 13.00
C MET A 130 -5.90 16.35 14.41
N LEU A 131 -4.76 16.62 15.04
CA LEU A 131 -4.65 17.07 16.44
C LEU A 131 -3.80 18.33 16.54
N PRO A 132 -4.23 19.47 15.97
CA PRO A 132 -3.40 20.68 15.84
C PRO A 132 -3.02 21.33 17.17
N LEU A 133 -3.72 21.01 18.26
CA LEU A 133 -3.42 21.55 19.60
C LEU A 133 -2.53 20.64 20.44
N ALA A 134 -2.35 19.38 20.02
CA ALA A 134 -1.55 18.41 20.76
C ALA A 134 -0.10 18.40 20.24
N ASP A 135 0.86 18.28 21.15
CA ASP A 135 2.26 18.04 20.80
C ASP A 135 2.46 16.52 20.60
N ILE A 136 2.20 16.06 19.38
CA ILE A 136 2.27 14.63 19.03
C ILE A 136 3.70 14.25 18.67
N GLU A 137 4.28 13.39 19.49
CA GLU A 137 5.54 12.72 19.17
C GLU A 137 5.30 11.52 18.25
N VAL A 138 6.06 11.44 17.16
CA VAL A 138 6.07 10.27 16.25
C VAL A 138 7.22 9.36 16.65
N GLU A 139 6.90 8.16 17.13
CA GLU A 139 7.86 7.08 17.43
C GLU A 139 8.48 6.53 16.15
N TYR A 140 9.78 6.18 16.17
CA TYR A 140 10.43 5.55 15.02
C TYR A 140 11.70 4.79 15.44
N PRO A 141 12.14 3.77 14.71
CA PRO A 141 13.38 3.05 14.98
C PRO A 141 14.59 4.00 15.06
N GLY A 142 15.31 3.92 16.18
CA GLY A 142 16.43 4.82 16.47
C GLY A 142 16.05 6.11 17.21
N ASP A 143 14.81 6.23 17.67
CA ASP A 143 14.40 7.28 18.61
C ASP A 143 15.00 7.03 20.02
N ALA A 144 14.84 8.01 20.90
CA ALA A 144 15.33 7.92 22.27
C ALA A 144 14.61 6.86 23.12
N LYS A 145 13.44 6.38 22.67
CA LYS A 145 12.62 5.36 23.35
C LYS A 145 13.05 3.93 22.98
N GLY A 146 13.90 3.75 21.96
CA GLY A 146 14.33 2.45 21.49
C GLY A 146 13.24 1.69 20.72
N THR A 147 12.39 2.42 20.00
CA THR A 147 11.30 1.85 19.17
C THR A 147 11.85 0.82 18.18
N THR A 148 11.23 -0.36 18.16
CA THR A 148 11.59 -1.44 17.22
C THR A 148 10.98 -1.21 15.84
N ASP A 149 11.62 -1.73 14.78
CA ASP A 149 11.12 -1.63 13.40
C ASP A 149 10.19 -2.79 13.05
N PHE A 150 9.03 -2.86 13.69
CA PHE A 150 8.01 -3.89 13.42
C PHE A 150 7.34 -3.75 12.05
N MET A 151 7.56 -2.64 11.35
CA MET A 151 7.02 -2.39 10.01
C MET A 151 8.02 -2.67 8.88
N LYS A 152 9.22 -3.20 9.20
CA LYS A 152 10.26 -3.46 8.20
C LYS A 152 9.90 -4.70 7.37
N PRO A 153 9.73 -4.57 6.02
CA PRO A 153 9.28 -5.67 5.17
C PRO A 153 10.44 -6.57 4.73
N VAL A 154 11.19 -7.11 5.69
CA VAL A 154 12.28 -8.05 5.43
C VAL A 154 11.85 -9.47 5.78
N LEU A 155 12.57 -10.45 5.25
CA LEU A 155 12.36 -11.83 5.65
C LEU A 155 12.83 -12.02 7.11
N HIS A 156 11.94 -12.48 7.97
CA HIS A 156 12.20 -12.79 9.38
C HIS A 156 12.63 -14.26 9.56
N PHE A 157 12.34 -15.09 8.56
CA PHE A 157 12.81 -16.46 8.44
C PHE A 157 13.38 -16.71 7.04
N TYR A 158 14.44 -17.50 6.96
CA TYR A 158 15.05 -17.91 5.70
C TYR A 158 15.64 -19.31 5.79
N SER A 159 15.35 -20.14 4.79
CA SER A 159 16.09 -21.35 4.45
C SER A 159 16.06 -21.53 2.93
N ASP A 160 16.96 -22.34 2.38
CA ASP A 160 17.00 -22.58 0.92
C ASP A 160 15.71 -23.27 0.43
N ALA A 161 15.12 -24.15 1.24
CA ALA A 161 13.85 -24.82 0.92
C ALA A 161 12.70 -23.82 0.90
N TYR A 162 12.60 -22.93 1.89
CA TYR A 162 11.63 -21.86 1.92
C TYR A 162 11.78 -20.93 0.70
N ALA A 163 13.00 -20.50 0.40
CA ALA A 163 13.26 -19.61 -0.74
C ALA A 163 12.88 -20.25 -2.08
N ALA A 164 13.12 -21.56 -2.24
CA ALA A 164 12.73 -22.30 -3.44
C ALA A 164 11.19 -22.32 -3.61
N ASP A 165 10.46 -22.69 -2.57
CA ASP A 165 8.99 -22.78 -2.62
C ASP A 165 8.33 -21.41 -2.74
N ALA A 166 8.82 -20.39 -2.03
CA ALA A 166 8.34 -19.03 -2.17
C ALA A 166 8.59 -18.47 -3.57
N THR A 167 9.77 -18.74 -4.15
CA THR A 167 10.08 -18.36 -5.54
C THR A 167 9.16 -19.08 -6.54
N ALA A 168 8.89 -20.36 -6.33
CA ALA A 168 7.96 -21.12 -7.18
C ALA A 168 6.52 -20.58 -7.07
N GLN A 169 6.09 -20.16 -5.88
CA GLN A 169 4.79 -19.51 -5.64
C GLN A 169 4.69 -18.16 -6.37
N VAL A 170 5.75 -17.33 -6.34
CA VAL A 170 5.82 -16.09 -7.14
C VAL A 170 5.79 -16.42 -8.63
N ALA A 171 6.57 -17.38 -9.10
CA ALA A 171 6.59 -17.77 -10.51
C ALA A 171 5.21 -18.24 -11.00
N SER A 172 4.41 -18.90 -10.14
CA SER A 172 3.07 -19.38 -10.49
C SER A 172 2.08 -18.28 -10.89
N LEU A 173 2.35 -17.01 -10.54
CA LEU A 173 1.57 -15.87 -10.99
C LEU A 173 1.63 -15.67 -12.51
N GLY A 174 2.68 -16.17 -13.18
CA GLY A 174 2.80 -16.23 -14.64
C GLY A 174 2.19 -17.48 -15.27
N GLY A 175 1.44 -18.27 -14.51
CA GLY A 175 0.85 -19.53 -14.95
C GLY A 175 1.90 -20.62 -15.16
N GLU A 176 1.65 -21.54 -16.10
CA GLU A 176 2.56 -22.66 -16.39
C GLU A 176 3.94 -22.22 -16.91
N ALA A 177 4.02 -21.05 -17.54
CA ALA A 177 5.27 -20.50 -18.06
C ALA A 177 6.12 -19.78 -16.98
N GLY A 178 5.63 -19.66 -15.76
CA GLY A 178 6.39 -19.06 -14.65
C GLY A 178 6.82 -17.62 -14.94
N PHE A 179 8.08 -17.31 -14.74
CA PHE A 179 8.61 -15.96 -14.99
C PHE A 179 8.53 -15.53 -16.46
N ASP A 180 8.58 -16.45 -17.41
CA ASP A 180 8.38 -16.13 -18.82
C ASP A 180 6.92 -15.71 -19.08
N GLY A 181 5.97 -16.33 -18.39
CA GLY A 181 4.56 -15.92 -18.40
C GLY A 181 4.34 -14.52 -17.82
N LEU A 182 5.01 -14.17 -16.71
CA LEU A 182 4.99 -12.81 -16.16
C LEU A 182 5.59 -11.81 -17.16
N ALA A 183 6.69 -12.14 -17.81
CA ALA A 183 7.30 -11.29 -18.82
C ALA A 183 6.36 -11.04 -20.01
N GLU A 184 5.61 -12.06 -20.44
CA GLU A 184 4.62 -11.93 -21.52
C GLU A 184 3.42 -11.07 -21.08
N GLN A 185 2.88 -11.31 -19.89
CA GLN A 185 1.75 -10.54 -19.33
C GLN A 185 2.07 -9.05 -19.15
N THR A 186 3.33 -8.69 -18.88
CA THR A 186 3.77 -7.33 -18.65
C THR A 186 4.40 -6.65 -19.87
N ARG A 187 4.56 -7.38 -20.98
CA ARG A 187 5.29 -6.92 -22.17
C ARG A 187 4.77 -5.61 -22.74
N ASP A 188 3.45 -5.50 -22.92
CA ASP A 188 2.87 -4.32 -23.58
C ASP A 188 2.95 -3.07 -22.71
N VAL A 189 2.75 -3.20 -21.41
CA VAL A 189 2.90 -2.06 -20.49
C VAL A 189 4.38 -1.66 -20.30
N ILE A 190 5.30 -2.63 -20.31
CA ILE A 190 6.76 -2.32 -20.32
C ILE A 190 7.12 -1.55 -21.59
N ARG A 191 6.57 -1.94 -22.75
CA ARG A 191 6.76 -1.17 -24.00
C ARG A 191 6.22 0.24 -23.89
N LEU A 192 4.98 0.42 -23.38
CA LEU A 192 4.40 1.73 -23.14
C LEU A 192 5.28 2.61 -22.26
N ILE A 193 5.82 2.06 -21.16
CA ILE A 193 6.74 2.77 -20.27
C ILE A 193 8.02 3.17 -21.01
N MET A 194 8.62 2.25 -21.77
CA MET A 194 9.83 2.51 -22.57
C MET A 194 9.62 3.63 -23.59
N ASP A 195 8.49 3.58 -24.30
CA ASP A 195 8.14 4.56 -25.32
C ASP A 195 7.84 5.94 -24.68
N THR A 196 7.15 5.96 -23.54
CA THR A 196 6.82 7.22 -22.82
C THR A 196 8.05 7.99 -22.35
N VAL A 197 9.12 7.30 -21.97
CA VAL A 197 10.37 7.94 -21.50
C VAL A 197 11.44 8.00 -22.58
N ASP A 198 11.12 7.66 -23.83
CA ASP A 198 12.05 7.55 -24.97
C ASP A 198 13.32 6.77 -24.59
N MET A 199 13.12 5.63 -23.89
CA MET A 199 14.22 4.85 -23.30
C MET A 199 15.27 4.45 -24.33
N GLN A 200 14.85 4.11 -25.56
CA GLN A 200 15.73 3.66 -26.63
C GLN A 200 16.71 4.77 -27.08
N ASP A 201 16.37 6.04 -26.86
CA ASP A 201 17.20 7.19 -27.21
C ASP A 201 18.16 7.59 -26.09
N SER A 202 18.11 6.94 -24.92
CA SER A 202 19.06 7.18 -23.83
C SER A 202 20.43 6.60 -24.14
N GLU A 203 21.51 7.30 -23.77
CA GLU A 203 22.89 6.86 -24.00
C GLU A 203 23.17 5.49 -23.35
N ILE A 204 22.64 5.28 -22.15
CA ILE A 204 22.88 4.06 -21.37
C ILE A 204 22.20 2.84 -22.03
N TYR A 205 21.01 3.03 -22.58
CA TYR A 205 20.30 1.96 -23.30
C TYR A 205 21.01 1.64 -24.60
N GLN A 206 21.41 2.65 -25.38
CA GLN A 206 22.16 2.49 -26.62
C GLN A 206 23.53 1.84 -26.40
N SER A 207 24.14 2.01 -25.23
CA SER A 207 25.40 1.34 -24.87
C SER A 207 25.25 -0.18 -24.63
N GLY A 208 24.00 -0.68 -24.53
CA GLY A 208 23.69 -2.06 -24.24
C GLY A 208 23.88 -2.47 -22.77
N LYS A 209 24.13 -1.52 -21.87
CA LYS A 209 24.31 -1.79 -20.43
C LYS A 209 23.08 -2.45 -19.79
N TYR A 210 21.88 -2.07 -20.22
CA TYR A 210 20.63 -2.62 -19.72
C TYR A 210 19.97 -3.66 -20.66
N GLY A 211 20.59 -3.96 -21.80
CA GLY A 211 20.04 -4.86 -22.79
C GLY A 211 18.74 -4.36 -23.42
N ASP A 212 17.96 -5.29 -23.93
CA ASP A 212 16.61 -5.01 -24.44
C ASP A 212 15.59 -5.51 -23.40
N LEU A 213 14.95 -4.57 -22.67
CA LEU A 213 14.01 -4.93 -21.60
C LEU A 213 12.89 -5.86 -22.06
N LEU A 214 12.48 -5.80 -23.33
CA LEU A 214 11.45 -6.71 -23.87
C LEU A 214 11.95 -8.12 -24.12
N LYS A 215 13.26 -8.33 -24.10
CA LYS A 215 13.91 -9.64 -24.28
C LYS A 215 14.60 -10.12 -23.00
N ASP A 216 14.86 -9.22 -22.06
CA ASP A 216 15.49 -9.57 -20.79
C ASP A 216 14.51 -10.41 -19.96
N GLY A 217 15.01 -11.50 -19.43
CA GLY A 217 14.24 -12.32 -18.48
C GLY A 217 13.98 -11.56 -17.19
N SER A 218 12.90 -11.92 -16.53
CA SER A 218 12.62 -11.51 -15.16
C SER A 218 12.82 -12.68 -14.20
N GLY A 219 13.15 -12.39 -12.96
CA GLY A 219 13.34 -13.38 -11.92
C GLY A 219 13.05 -12.81 -10.55
N TYR A 220 13.36 -13.59 -9.52
CA TYR A 220 13.08 -13.24 -8.13
C TYR A 220 14.29 -13.50 -7.24
N LYS A 221 14.51 -12.65 -6.26
CA LYS A 221 15.65 -12.73 -5.35
C LYS A 221 15.19 -12.63 -3.90
N MET A 222 15.65 -13.58 -3.09
CA MET A 222 15.43 -13.64 -1.66
C MET A 222 16.76 -13.82 -0.93
N GLU A 223 16.94 -13.10 0.16
CA GLU A 223 18.09 -13.20 1.05
C GLU A 223 17.62 -13.02 2.50
N ALA A 224 18.28 -13.69 3.44
CA ALA A 224 18.00 -13.53 4.87
C ALA A 224 18.10 -12.06 5.30
N ASP A 225 17.18 -11.61 6.14
CA ASP A 225 17.11 -10.25 6.71
C ASP A 225 16.99 -9.13 5.67
N LYS A 226 16.64 -9.46 4.42
CA LYS A 226 16.44 -8.49 3.34
C LYS A 226 15.02 -8.53 2.80
N GLU A 227 14.62 -7.41 2.23
CA GLU A 227 13.38 -7.29 1.47
C GLU A 227 13.49 -8.11 0.19
N PRO A 228 12.52 -9.00 -0.11
CA PRO A 228 12.46 -9.70 -1.37
C PRO A 228 12.35 -8.75 -2.56
N ASP A 229 12.92 -9.11 -3.71
CA ASP A 229 12.93 -8.23 -4.88
C ASP A 229 12.83 -9.01 -6.19
N THR A 230 12.24 -8.39 -7.20
CA THR A 230 12.30 -8.87 -8.59
C THR A 230 13.65 -8.54 -9.21
N THR A 231 13.99 -9.20 -10.31
CA THR A 231 15.18 -8.91 -11.13
C THR A 231 14.78 -8.74 -12.60
N GLY A 232 15.70 -8.23 -13.42
CA GLY A 232 15.50 -8.10 -14.87
C GLY A 232 14.48 -7.03 -15.26
N ALA A 233 13.72 -7.30 -16.33
CA ALA A 233 12.84 -6.32 -16.97
C ALA A 233 11.78 -5.74 -16.05
N ILE A 234 11.08 -6.60 -15.29
CA ILE A 234 10.01 -6.15 -14.36
C ILE A 234 10.57 -5.18 -13.31
N LYS A 235 11.73 -5.47 -12.74
CA LYS A 235 12.37 -4.56 -11.78
C LYS A 235 12.72 -3.21 -12.39
N THR A 236 13.39 -3.21 -13.53
CA THR A 236 13.82 -1.98 -14.19
C THR A 236 12.61 -1.14 -14.61
N ALA A 237 11.63 -1.74 -15.27
CA ALA A 237 10.41 -1.07 -15.69
C ALA A 237 9.61 -0.53 -14.49
N SER A 238 9.52 -1.27 -13.37
CA SER A 238 8.81 -0.80 -12.18
C SER A 238 9.45 0.43 -11.54
N GLN A 239 10.77 0.55 -11.59
CA GLN A 239 11.48 1.74 -11.10
C GLN A 239 11.21 2.98 -11.98
N VAL A 240 11.14 2.79 -13.29
CA VAL A 240 10.80 3.88 -14.23
C VAL A 240 9.33 4.26 -14.10
N ALA A 241 8.44 3.27 -14.03
CA ALA A 241 6.99 3.48 -13.82
C ALA A 241 6.69 4.22 -12.52
N ASP A 242 7.34 3.87 -11.42
CA ASP A 242 7.21 4.58 -10.13
C ASP A 242 7.61 6.06 -10.27
N ALA A 243 8.74 6.35 -10.91
CA ALA A 243 9.17 7.74 -11.12
C ALA A 243 8.21 8.50 -12.04
N LEU A 244 7.74 7.88 -13.12
CA LEU A 244 6.78 8.46 -14.07
C LEU A 244 5.44 8.75 -13.41
N LEU A 245 4.94 7.82 -12.60
CA LEU A 245 3.71 7.98 -11.84
C LEU A 245 3.79 9.11 -10.81
N LEU A 246 4.89 9.20 -10.07
CA LEU A 246 5.13 10.30 -9.13
C LEU A 246 5.20 11.65 -9.86
N GLN A 247 5.85 11.70 -11.04
CA GLN A 247 5.85 12.90 -11.88
C GLN A 247 4.46 13.27 -12.36
N TYR A 248 3.64 12.29 -12.76
CA TYR A 248 2.26 12.51 -13.15
C TYR A 248 1.40 13.11 -12.01
N TYR A 249 1.63 12.69 -10.79
CA TYR A 249 0.94 13.27 -9.63
C TYR A 249 1.41 14.69 -9.28
N GLU A 250 2.68 15.01 -9.50
CA GLU A 250 3.25 16.33 -9.16
C GLU A 250 3.05 17.39 -10.27
N GLU A 251 3.13 17.00 -11.56
CA GLU A 251 2.98 17.89 -12.71
C GLU A 251 1.50 17.91 -13.16
N PRO A 252 0.82 19.07 -13.04
CA PRO A 252 -0.59 19.17 -13.46
C PRO A 252 -0.82 18.94 -14.95
N ASP A 253 0.16 19.32 -15.80
CA ASP A 253 0.11 19.09 -17.24
C ASP A 253 0.53 17.66 -17.56
N ALA A 254 -0.44 16.82 -17.95
CA ALA A 254 -0.22 15.39 -18.20
C ALA A 254 0.77 15.15 -19.37
N VAL A 255 0.76 16.02 -20.39
CA VAL A 255 1.69 15.92 -21.52
C VAL A 255 3.12 16.20 -21.08
N LYS A 256 3.33 17.18 -20.21
CA LYS A 256 4.66 17.43 -19.62
C LYS A 256 5.08 16.29 -18.69
N ALA A 257 4.15 15.72 -17.94
CA ALA A 257 4.42 14.57 -17.09
C ALA A 257 4.90 13.35 -17.88
N ALA A 258 4.49 13.23 -19.14
CA ALA A 258 4.87 12.19 -20.09
C ALA A 258 5.94 12.67 -21.11
N PHE A 259 6.76 13.68 -20.77
CA PHE A 259 7.83 14.19 -21.61
C PHE A 259 7.43 14.67 -23.02
N GLY A 260 6.18 15.06 -23.20
CA GLY A 260 5.63 15.53 -24.47
C GLY A 260 4.73 14.52 -25.18
N HIS A 261 4.61 13.31 -24.68
CA HIS A 261 3.69 12.30 -25.19
C HIS A 261 2.25 12.57 -24.71
N GLU A 262 1.28 12.39 -25.60
CA GLU A 262 -0.15 12.45 -25.29
C GLU A 262 -0.63 11.06 -24.86
N LEU A 263 -0.55 10.73 -23.57
CA LEU A 263 -1.06 9.50 -23.01
C LEU A 263 -2.55 9.65 -22.70
N THR A 264 -3.30 8.58 -22.98
CA THR A 264 -4.71 8.46 -22.59
C THR A 264 -4.86 8.14 -21.10
N ASP A 265 -6.08 8.24 -20.55
CA ASP A 265 -6.36 7.80 -19.18
C ASP A 265 -6.13 6.29 -19.01
N GLU A 266 -6.40 5.50 -20.05
CA GLU A 266 -6.10 4.06 -20.07
C GLU A 266 -4.59 3.77 -20.03
N ASP A 267 -3.77 4.58 -20.70
CA ASP A 267 -2.30 4.44 -20.65
C ASP A 267 -1.78 4.72 -19.24
N TRP A 268 -2.25 5.79 -18.60
CA TRP A 268 -1.91 6.11 -17.22
C TRP A 268 -2.40 5.04 -16.25
N ALA A 269 -3.61 4.50 -16.45
CA ALA A 269 -4.13 3.40 -15.67
C ALA A 269 -3.31 2.10 -15.86
N ALA A 270 -2.83 1.83 -17.09
CA ALA A 270 -1.94 0.70 -17.35
C ALA A 270 -0.60 0.85 -16.63
N ILE A 271 0.02 2.04 -16.64
CA ILE A 271 1.27 2.32 -15.93
C ILE A 271 1.09 2.18 -14.42
N GLY A 272 0.03 2.77 -13.84
CA GLY A 272 -0.27 2.67 -12.41
C GLY A 272 -0.63 1.24 -11.98
N GLY A 273 -1.39 0.53 -12.81
CA GLY A 273 -1.71 -0.90 -12.64
C GLY A 273 -0.46 -1.77 -12.65
N PHE A 274 0.50 -1.46 -13.52
CA PHE A 274 1.78 -2.19 -13.56
C PHE A 274 2.60 -1.97 -12.27
N VAL A 275 2.63 -0.77 -11.70
CA VAL A 275 3.28 -0.53 -10.40
C VAL A 275 2.66 -1.43 -9.32
N SER A 276 1.33 -1.54 -9.30
CA SER A 276 0.62 -2.44 -8.39
C SER A 276 0.94 -3.93 -8.65
N THR A 277 0.97 -4.35 -9.91
CA THR A 277 1.31 -5.74 -10.32
C THR A 277 2.75 -6.08 -9.94
N ALA A 278 3.71 -5.19 -10.19
CA ALA A 278 5.10 -5.40 -9.81
C ALA A 278 5.28 -5.53 -8.28
N LEU A 279 4.47 -4.81 -7.51
CA LEU A 279 4.43 -4.93 -6.05
C LEU A 279 3.84 -6.27 -5.60
N GLU A 280 2.74 -6.74 -6.23
CA GLU A 280 2.14 -8.06 -5.97
C GLU A 280 3.11 -9.19 -6.29
N ILE A 281 3.79 -9.14 -7.43
CA ILE A 281 4.84 -10.11 -7.78
C ILE A 281 5.92 -10.16 -6.71
N ARG A 282 6.29 -9.01 -6.17
CA ARG A 282 7.38 -8.89 -5.19
C ARG A 282 7.00 -9.36 -3.80
N HIS A 283 5.77 -9.08 -3.34
CA HIS A 283 5.39 -9.23 -1.93
C HIS A 283 4.03 -9.88 -1.68
N GLY A 284 3.24 -10.14 -2.74
CA GLY A 284 1.87 -10.62 -2.60
C GLY A 284 1.74 -12.14 -2.41
N ALA A 285 2.79 -12.92 -2.77
CA ALA A 285 2.73 -14.38 -2.60
C ALA A 285 2.58 -14.75 -1.11
N PRO A 286 1.66 -15.67 -0.73
CA PRO A 286 1.33 -15.98 0.66
C PRO A 286 2.54 -16.32 1.54
N LEU A 287 3.49 -17.15 1.06
CA LEU A 287 4.71 -17.46 1.82
C LEU A 287 5.57 -16.23 2.11
N VAL A 288 5.64 -15.30 1.16
CA VAL A 288 6.37 -14.04 1.32
C VAL A 288 5.62 -13.10 2.27
N ALA A 289 4.33 -12.91 2.05
CA ALA A 289 3.49 -11.98 2.82
C ALA A 289 3.45 -12.36 4.31
N VAL A 290 3.24 -13.64 4.64
CA VAL A 290 3.26 -14.15 6.02
C VAL A 290 4.60 -13.84 6.69
N ASN A 291 5.70 -14.04 5.99
CA ASN A 291 7.04 -13.84 6.53
C ASN A 291 7.32 -12.36 6.83
N ILE A 292 7.05 -11.46 5.89
CA ILE A 292 7.38 -10.03 6.04
C ILE A 292 6.41 -9.26 6.93
N ALA A 293 5.14 -9.71 7.05
CA ALA A 293 4.11 -8.99 7.81
C ALA A 293 4.03 -9.40 9.29
N HIS A 294 4.61 -10.55 9.68
CA HIS A 294 4.45 -11.13 11.00
C HIS A 294 4.68 -10.15 12.18
N PRO A 295 5.80 -9.38 12.26
CA PRO A 295 5.99 -8.47 13.40
C PRO A 295 4.93 -7.35 13.46
N LEU A 296 4.48 -6.86 12.31
CA LEU A 296 3.41 -5.85 12.27
C LEU A 296 2.07 -6.44 12.71
N LEU A 297 1.75 -7.67 12.30
CA LEU A 297 0.50 -8.35 12.72
C LEU A 297 0.46 -8.54 14.24
N GLN A 298 1.58 -8.93 14.86
CA GLN A 298 1.70 -9.01 16.31
C GLN A 298 1.52 -7.65 17.00
N GLU A 299 2.07 -6.58 16.42
CA GLU A 299 1.90 -5.24 16.97
C GLU A 299 0.48 -4.72 16.80
N LEU A 300 -0.16 -5.00 15.65
CA LEU A 300 -1.59 -4.70 15.42
C LEU A 300 -2.49 -5.39 16.44
N GLU A 301 -2.23 -6.66 16.74
CA GLU A 301 -2.99 -7.38 17.76
C GLU A 301 -2.91 -6.71 19.13
N LYS A 302 -1.71 -6.35 19.57
CA LYS A 302 -1.49 -5.63 20.84
C LYS A 302 -2.21 -4.30 20.86
N GLU A 303 -2.15 -3.56 19.75
CA GLU A 303 -2.76 -2.25 19.64
C GLU A 303 -4.28 -2.32 19.65
N LEU A 304 -4.87 -3.28 18.92
CA LEU A 304 -6.31 -3.52 18.85
C LEU A 304 -6.90 -4.05 20.17
N LYS A 305 -6.11 -4.76 20.98
CA LYS A 305 -6.48 -5.22 22.34
C LYS A 305 -6.25 -4.16 23.42
N ASN A 306 -5.68 -3.00 23.10
CA ASN A 306 -5.43 -1.93 24.07
C ASN A 306 -6.69 -1.07 24.25
N GLU A 307 -7.48 -1.35 25.28
CA GLU A 307 -8.75 -0.69 25.55
C GLU A 307 -8.62 0.83 25.81
N LYS A 308 -7.44 1.33 26.24
CA LYS A 308 -7.19 2.76 26.42
C LYS A 308 -6.97 3.48 25.10
N ARG A 309 -6.54 2.75 24.05
CA ARG A 309 -6.17 3.31 22.78
C ARG A 309 -7.40 3.63 21.94
N LYS A 310 -7.59 4.91 21.64
CA LYS A 310 -8.64 5.38 20.74
C LYS A 310 -8.15 5.45 19.28
N PHE A 311 -6.90 5.87 19.09
CA PHE A 311 -6.38 6.07 17.72
C PHE A 311 -4.90 5.70 17.63
N SER A 312 -4.55 4.92 16.59
CA SER A 312 -3.15 4.61 16.26
C SER A 312 -2.89 4.81 14.77
N PHE A 313 -1.72 5.36 14.48
CA PHE A 313 -1.27 5.62 13.12
C PHE A 313 0.15 5.08 12.90
N PHE A 314 0.27 4.05 12.08
CA PHE A 314 1.52 3.38 11.73
C PHE A 314 1.88 3.69 10.28
N CYS A 315 2.92 4.50 10.05
CA CYS A 315 3.31 4.93 8.72
C CYS A 315 4.50 4.16 8.17
N ALA A 316 4.29 3.47 7.07
CA ALA A 316 5.29 2.65 6.40
C ALA A 316 5.26 2.83 4.86
N HIS A 317 5.31 1.73 4.14
CA HIS A 317 5.40 1.66 2.68
C HIS A 317 4.23 0.89 2.07
N ASP A 318 4.10 0.97 0.75
CA ASP A 318 3.18 0.17 -0.05
C ASP A 318 3.31 -1.34 0.22
N VAL A 319 4.55 -1.84 0.23
CA VAL A 319 4.87 -3.23 0.55
C VAL A 319 4.36 -3.67 1.92
N THR A 320 4.42 -2.78 2.92
CA THR A 320 3.93 -3.08 4.27
C THR A 320 2.41 -3.23 4.27
N VAL A 321 1.70 -2.33 3.58
CA VAL A 321 0.25 -2.42 3.43
C VAL A 321 -0.16 -3.67 2.67
N LEU A 322 0.46 -3.93 1.50
CA LEU A 322 0.16 -5.11 0.69
C LEU A 322 0.47 -6.41 1.42
N GLY A 323 1.66 -6.52 2.05
CA GLY A 323 2.04 -7.70 2.82
C GLY A 323 1.06 -8.00 3.95
N THR A 324 0.57 -6.96 4.65
CA THR A 324 -0.46 -7.11 5.69
C THR A 324 -1.78 -7.61 5.11
N LEU A 325 -2.25 -7.04 4.00
CA LEU A 325 -3.47 -7.47 3.31
C LEU A 325 -3.37 -8.91 2.84
N SER A 326 -2.27 -9.29 2.20
CA SER A 326 -2.06 -10.65 1.70
C SER A 326 -1.92 -11.67 2.81
N ALA A 327 -1.24 -11.33 3.91
CA ALA A 327 -1.09 -12.21 5.07
C ALA A 327 -2.44 -12.43 5.80
N LEU A 328 -3.32 -11.43 5.81
CA LEU A 328 -4.68 -11.54 6.33
C LEU A 328 -5.62 -12.29 5.37
N GLY A 329 -5.23 -12.56 4.13
CA GLY A 329 -6.09 -13.18 3.11
C GLY A 329 -7.20 -12.23 2.64
N ALA A 330 -6.89 -10.93 2.51
CA ALA A 330 -7.84 -9.96 1.99
C ALA A 330 -8.17 -10.25 0.52
N GLU A 331 -9.44 -10.14 0.16
CA GLU A 331 -9.89 -10.19 -1.23
C GLU A 331 -9.53 -8.86 -1.93
N LEU A 332 -8.37 -8.87 -2.60
CA LEU A 332 -7.83 -7.67 -3.22
C LEU A 332 -8.55 -7.35 -4.54
N VAL A 333 -9.47 -6.40 -4.49
CA VAL A 333 -10.11 -5.81 -5.67
C VAL A 333 -9.35 -4.58 -6.14
N ALA A 334 -9.54 -4.19 -7.42
CA ALA A 334 -9.02 -2.92 -7.90
C ALA A 334 -9.74 -1.76 -7.19
N LEU A 335 -8.97 -0.83 -6.64
CA LEU A 335 -9.52 0.33 -5.94
C LEU A 335 -10.11 1.33 -6.96
N PRO A 336 -11.38 1.72 -6.83
CA PRO A 336 -12.03 2.66 -7.75
C PRO A 336 -11.35 4.03 -7.75
N ASP A 337 -11.43 4.73 -8.86
CA ASP A 337 -10.90 6.09 -9.05
C ASP A 337 -9.39 6.24 -8.75
N SER A 338 -8.64 5.14 -8.80
CA SER A 338 -7.19 5.13 -8.57
C SER A 338 -6.47 4.36 -9.68
N ILE A 339 -5.46 4.98 -10.28
CA ILE A 339 -4.60 4.30 -11.25
C ILE A 339 -3.64 3.32 -10.56
N GLU A 340 -3.28 3.54 -9.29
CA GLU A 340 -2.61 2.54 -8.44
C GLU A 340 -3.68 1.64 -7.82
N THR A 341 -3.92 0.49 -8.40
CA THR A 341 -5.10 -0.34 -8.14
C THR A 341 -5.13 -1.04 -6.77
N LYS A 342 -4.02 -1.10 -6.03
CA LYS A 342 -3.93 -1.87 -4.77
C LYS A 342 -3.55 -1.03 -3.56
N THR A 343 -2.45 -0.31 -3.65
CA THR A 343 -1.90 0.45 -2.53
C THR A 343 -1.50 1.87 -2.96
N PRO A 344 -2.47 2.73 -3.34
CA PRO A 344 -2.18 4.07 -3.83
C PRO A 344 -1.39 4.92 -2.84
N VAL A 345 -0.70 5.92 -3.35
CA VAL A 345 0.06 6.88 -2.54
C VAL A 345 -0.81 7.41 -1.41
N GLY A 346 -0.28 7.39 -0.19
CA GLY A 346 -0.98 7.88 1.00
C GLY A 346 -2.18 7.04 1.45
N VAL A 347 -2.39 5.84 0.94
CA VAL A 347 -3.46 4.94 1.38
C VAL A 347 -3.36 4.60 2.86
N LYS A 348 -4.50 4.41 3.49
CA LYS A 348 -4.69 3.98 4.87
C LYS A 348 -5.43 2.64 4.88
N LEU A 349 -4.79 1.57 5.34
CA LEU A 349 -5.49 0.37 5.78
C LEU A 349 -6.00 0.64 7.19
N MET A 350 -7.30 0.76 7.34
CA MET A 350 -7.96 1.21 8.55
C MET A 350 -8.77 0.08 9.19
N PHE A 351 -8.54 -0.13 10.46
CA PHE A 351 -9.28 -1.04 11.33
C PHE A 351 -10.13 -0.21 12.29
N GLU A 352 -11.46 -0.38 12.25
CA GLU A 352 -12.40 0.29 13.12
C GLU A 352 -13.01 -0.74 14.08
N ARG A 353 -12.90 -0.50 15.40
CA ARG A 353 -13.65 -1.22 16.41
C ARG A 353 -14.92 -0.44 16.72
N ARG A 354 -16.06 -1.09 16.59
CA ARG A 354 -17.39 -0.50 16.84
C ARG A 354 -18.17 -1.35 17.83
N CYS A 355 -18.94 -0.72 18.70
CA CYS A 355 -19.77 -1.38 19.68
C CYS A 355 -21.25 -1.15 19.34
N ASP A 356 -22.06 -2.21 19.33
CA ASP A 356 -23.50 -2.09 19.16
C ASP A 356 -24.22 -1.72 20.48
N ARG A 357 -25.53 -1.57 20.43
CA ARG A 357 -26.35 -1.19 21.60
C ARG A 357 -26.40 -2.25 22.71
N ASP A 358 -26.08 -3.49 22.36
CA ASP A 358 -26.06 -4.62 23.31
C ASP A 358 -24.66 -4.79 23.94
N GLY A 359 -23.69 -3.95 23.56
CA GLY A 359 -22.32 -3.98 24.05
C GLY A 359 -21.43 -4.98 23.33
N GLN A 360 -21.88 -5.53 22.19
CA GLN A 360 -21.06 -6.44 21.36
C GLN A 360 -20.13 -5.65 20.45
N ALA A 361 -18.86 -6.04 20.43
CA ALA A 361 -17.86 -5.43 19.57
C ALA A 361 -17.84 -6.05 18.15
N TRP A 362 -17.62 -5.19 17.19
CA TRP A 362 -17.59 -5.48 15.76
C TRP A 362 -16.41 -4.77 15.13
N TYR A 363 -15.88 -5.32 14.04
CA TYR A 363 -14.77 -4.75 13.30
C TYR A 363 -15.13 -4.45 11.86
N ARG A 364 -14.67 -3.30 11.36
CA ARG A 364 -14.63 -2.96 9.94
C ARG A 364 -13.19 -2.77 9.51
N VAL A 365 -12.83 -3.33 8.39
CA VAL A 365 -11.52 -3.10 7.77
C VAL A 365 -11.72 -2.47 6.42
N SER A 366 -11.05 -1.36 6.16
CA SER A 366 -11.23 -0.61 4.92
C SER A 366 -9.95 0.03 4.42
N MET A 367 -9.91 0.29 3.11
CA MET A 367 -8.89 1.14 2.47
C MET A 367 -9.45 2.55 2.33
N VAL A 368 -8.71 3.55 2.86
CA VAL A 368 -9.06 4.97 2.73
C VAL A 368 -7.94 5.66 1.96
N TYR A 369 -8.27 6.33 0.86
CA TYR A 369 -7.29 6.92 -0.05
C TYR A 369 -7.88 8.10 -0.84
N ARG A 370 -7.00 8.92 -1.42
CA ARG A 370 -7.41 9.93 -2.41
C ARG A 370 -7.58 9.28 -3.78
N SER A 371 -8.58 9.71 -4.52
CA SER A 371 -8.64 9.38 -5.95
C SER A 371 -7.45 10.00 -6.71
N THR A 372 -7.15 9.49 -7.90
CA THR A 372 -6.13 10.07 -8.78
C THR A 372 -6.39 11.56 -9.04
N ASP A 373 -7.63 11.93 -9.27
CA ASP A 373 -8.02 13.34 -9.51
C ASP A 373 -7.82 14.20 -8.27
N GLN A 374 -8.20 13.72 -7.08
CA GLN A 374 -7.97 14.43 -5.82
C GLN A 374 -6.46 14.65 -5.53
N ILE A 375 -5.60 13.69 -5.93
CA ILE A 375 -4.15 13.84 -5.85
C ILE A 375 -3.68 14.89 -6.86
N ARG A 376 -4.04 14.76 -8.13
CA ARG A 376 -3.54 15.63 -9.20
C ARG A 376 -3.96 17.09 -9.02
N SER A 377 -5.22 17.33 -8.65
CA SER A 377 -5.77 18.67 -8.40
C SER A 377 -5.41 19.23 -7.00
N ASN A 378 -4.75 18.44 -6.15
CA ASN A 378 -4.40 18.82 -4.76
C ASN A 378 -5.62 19.31 -3.98
N GLU A 379 -6.73 18.60 -4.10
CA GLU A 379 -7.99 18.97 -3.46
C GLU A 379 -7.92 18.93 -1.93
N ILE A 380 -8.62 19.85 -1.30
CA ILE A 380 -8.81 19.82 0.16
C ILE A 380 -9.93 18.82 0.47
N LEU A 381 -9.62 17.82 1.30
CA LEU A 381 -10.60 16.86 1.76
C LEU A 381 -11.51 17.50 2.83
N THR A 382 -12.82 17.29 2.66
CA THR A 382 -13.86 17.76 3.57
C THR A 382 -14.94 16.68 3.70
N PRO A 383 -15.89 16.79 4.64
CA PRO A 383 -17.05 15.88 4.66
C PRO A 383 -17.85 15.87 3.35
N ASP A 384 -17.88 16.99 2.60
CA ASP A 384 -18.57 17.09 1.31
C ASP A 384 -17.71 16.63 0.13
N ASN A 385 -16.40 16.53 0.31
CA ASN A 385 -15.43 15.97 -0.66
C ASN A 385 -14.51 15.00 0.09
N PRO A 386 -15.02 13.83 0.52
CA PRO A 386 -14.27 12.86 1.32
C PRO A 386 -13.23 12.11 0.49
N PRO A 387 -12.24 11.48 1.14
CA PRO A 387 -11.43 10.47 0.49
C PRO A 387 -12.31 9.28 0.06
N ARG A 388 -11.82 8.46 -0.86
CA ARG A 388 -12.45 7.18 -1.18
C ARG A 388 -12.29 6.22 -0.01
N LYS A 389 -13.32 5.41 0.23
CA LYS A 389 -13.30 4.34 1.23
C LYS A 389 -13.88 3.07 0.62
N VAL A 390 -13.14 1.96 0.73
CA VAL A 390 -13.55 0.64 0.24
C VAL A 390 -13.43 -0.33 1.40
N ASP A 391 -14.54 -0.95 1.79
CA ASP A 391 -14.54 -1.99 2.82
C ASP A 391 -13.96 -3.28 2.24
N LEU A 392 -13.20 -4.00 3.06
CA LEU A 392 -12.50 -5.22 2.67
C LEU A 392 -13.23 -6.45 3.18
N THR A 393 -13.19 -7.51 2.39
CA THR A 393 -13.61 -8.87 2.74
C THR A 393 -12.40 -9.79 2.84
N PHE A 394 -12.54 -10.86 3.61
CA PHE A 394 -11.46 -11.81 3.88
C PHE A 394 -11.94 -13.23 3.63
N GLU A 395 -11.09 -14.05 3.06
CA GLU A 395 -11.42 -15.45 2.76
C GLU A 395 -11.88 -16.21 4.02
N GLY A 396 -13.10 -16.77 3.95
CA GLY A 396 -13.68 -17.57 5.02
C GLY A 396 -14.13 -16.77 6.26
N VAL A 397 -14.29 -15.44 6.15
CA VAL A 397 -14.80 -14.58 7.22
C VAL A 397 -16.14 -13.99 6.81
N GLU A 398 -17.16 -14.21 7.63
CA GLU A 398 -18.51 -13.68 7.38
C GLU A 398 -18.67 -12.28 8.00
N THR A 399 -19.47 -11.46 7.34
CA THR A 399 -19.89 -10.16 7.85
C THR A 399 -21.39 -10.16 8.16
N ASN A 400 -21.80 -9.32 9.10
CA ASN A 400 -23.22 -9.08 9.33
C ASN A 400 -23.86 -8.24 8.20
N GLY A 401 -25.18 -7.96 8.31
CA GLY A 401 -25.91 -7.19 7.30
C GLY A 401 -25.42 -5.73 7.09
N ASP A 402 -24.53 -5.23 7.95
CA ASP A 402 -23.92 -3.90 7.87
C ASP A 402 -22.44 -3.97 7.44
N GLY A 403 -21.96 -5.14 7.00
CA GLY A 403 -20.59 -5.35 6.54
C GLY A 403 -19.53 -5.39 7.66
N LEU A 404 -19.94 -5.69 8.89
CA LEU A 404 -19.03 -5.76 10.03
C LEU A 404 -18.71 -7.22 10.39
N ILE A 405 -17.46 -7.46 10.77
CA ILE A 405 -16.95 -8.75 11.25
C ILE A 405 -17.15 -8.83 12.77
N SER A 406 -17.59 -9.95 13.30
CA SER A 406 -17.66 -10.13 14.76
C SER A 406 -16.27 -10.05 15.40
N GLU A 407 -16.16 -9.57 16.64
CA GLU A 407 -14.87 -9.51 17.35
C GLU A 407 -14.20 -10.90 17.40
N ALA A 408 -14.96 -11.96 17.62
CA ALA A 408 -14.41 -13.31 17.66
C ALA A 408 -13.82 -13.76 16.30
N ASP A 409 -14.54 -13.51 15.21
CA ASP A 409 -14.06 -13.88 13.86
C ASP A 409 -12.90 -13.00 13.42
N PHE A 410 -12.90 -11.72 13.80
CA PHE A 410 -11.80 -10.80 13.51
C PHE A 410 -10.51 -11.21 14.21
N PHE A 411 -10.55 -11.53 15.51
CA PHE A 411 -9.35 -12.01 16.20
C PHE A 411 -8.94 -13.41 15.76
N ALA A 412 -9.89 -14.28 15.39
CA ALA A 412 -9.55 -15.58 14.78
C ALA A 412 -8.84 -15.41 13.43
N LEU A 413 -9.24 -14.42 12.61
CA LEU A 413 -8.54 -14.05 11.38
C LEU A 413 -7.09 -13.60 11.68
N LEU A 414 -6.92 -12.73 12.65
CA LEU A 414 -5.61 -12.17 13.03
C LEU A 414 -4.70 -13.24 13.65
N ASP A 415 -5.22 -14.05 14.55
CA ASP A 415 -4.52 -15.20 15.17
C ASP A 415 -4.06 -16.22 14.12
N ARG A 416 -4.91 -16.50 13.11
CA ARG A 416 -4.57 -17.39 11.98
C ARG A 416 -3.41 -16.81 11.17
N ALA A 417 -3.45 -15.50 10.87
CA ALA A 417 -2.41 -14.84 10.10
C ALA A 417 -1.07 -14.78 10.87
N ILE A 418 -1.10 -14.53 12.17
CA ILE A 418 0.08 -14.56 13.06
C ILE A 418 0.64 -15.98 13.16
N GLY A 419 -0.20 -16.98 13.45
CA GLY A 419 0.22 -18.39 13.60
C GLY A 419 0.69 -19.04 12.28
N ALA A 420 0.37 -18.45 11.14
CA ALA A 420 0.88 -18.91 9.85
C ALA A 420 2.40 -18.78 9.75
N PHE A 421 3.01 -17.81 10.43
CA PHE A 421 4.48 -17.68 10.49
C PHE A 421 5.12 -18.82 11.29
N ASP A 422 4.58 -19.18 12.43
CA ASP A 422 5.08 -20.33 13.23
C ASP A 422 4.99 -21.63 12.42
N THR A 423 3.90 -21.78 11.67
CA THR A 423 3.69 -22.92 10.77
C THR A 423 4.74 -22.94 9.65
N LEU A 424 5.05 -21.78 9.09
CA LEU A 424 6.10 -21.62 8.08
C LEU A 424 7.47 -21.98 8.65
N GLU A 425 7.85 -21.43 9.81
CA GLU A 425 9.12 -21.77 10.47
C GLU A 425 9.24 -23.27 10.72
N ALA A 426 8.19 -23.91 11.26
CA ALA A 426 8.20 -25.35 11.55
C ALA A 426 8.31 -26.20 10.27
N ALA A 427 7.70 -25.76 9.17
CA ALA A 427 7.72 -26.50 7.89
C ALA A 427 9.09 -26.45 7.19
N TYR A 428 9.84 -25.36 7.37
CA TYR A 428 11.09 -25.10 6.66
C TYR A 428 12.34 -25.08 7.55
N ALA A 429 12.20 -25.35 8.86
CA ALA A 429 13.34 -25.49 9.76
C ALA A 429 14.26 -26.65 9.32
N PRO A 430 15.59 -26.51 9.44
CA PRO A 430 16.50 -27.63 9.18
C PRO A 430 16.18 -28.82 10.08
N ALA A 431 16.24 -30.04 9.53
CA ALA A 431 15.93 -31.28 10.25
C ALA A 431 16.82 -31.51 11.52
N ASP A 432 17.94 -30.80 11.62
CA ASP A 432 18.91 -30.91 12.72
C ASP A 432 18.67 -29.87 13.84
N ALA A 433 17.59 -29.09 13.77
CA ALA A 433 17.27 -28.05 14.77
C ALA A 433 16.24 -28.50 15.84
N ALA A 434 15.83 -29.78 15.84
CA ALA A 434 14.84 -30.36 16.76
C ALA A 434 15.50 -31.15 17.91
#